data_312982f008ec3d41a5f3c8c36750cf34
#
_entry.id   312982f008ec3d41a5f3c8c36750cf34
#
_cell.length_a   1.000
_cell.length_b   1.000
_cell.length_c   1.000
_cell.angle_alpha   90.00
_cell.angle_beta   90.00
_cell.angle_gamma   90.00
#
_symmetry.space_group_name_H-M   'P 1'
#
loop_
_entity.id
_entity.type
_entity.pdbx_description
1 polymer ?
#
loop_
_entity_poly.entity_id
_entity_poly.type
_entity_poly.pdbx_seq_one_letter_code
_entity_poly.pdbx_strand_id
1 'polypeptide(L)'
;MTDKRPPARNARSGYRRTLPWRVVTGVSEFLDRRIGWDKLPVPLGLGTLLGLRVKLRQENLHDTNRIPAVNVPEPAPGNGRSYLVNRTADGSYNDLDQPRMGMAGTRFGRNIPLEQIPPVSAADVLSSPNPRVVSRELLTREEFIPAETVNSLVAAWLQFMVRDWFSHGTSPAERPWTVPLRDDDPWPERPMQIMRTPDDPTRDPQEAPAGTPDTRVNVSSHWWDASQVYGSSEEEQRALRTGENGKLRLWGDDGTPFPSDPDRDPSRVPGFWLGLAMMQTLFAKEHNAICDHLHTQYPGWDDEELFQRARLVNAALLAKIHTVEWTPAVISHPTTVTALRTNWWGLAGERAHNLFGRISNSEVISGIPGAETDHYSVPYTLTEEFVAVYRMHPLVRDDWHLRAAADDSTLREATLRDLAGPEVLKVMDTIPMHDLLYSFGTLHPGLVTLHNFPKFLQEFERPDGHLQDLAATDILRSRELGVPRYNEFRRLLRLKPAASFEELTDNRDWAEQIKRVYGGDIEKVDLTVGLYAEKLPAGFAFSDTAFRIFILMASRRLNSDRFFTEYYTPEVYSKAGLRWIDENTMGTVLLRHHPDLRAALAGVKNAFSPWNVAGRE
;
A
#
# COMPACT_ATOMS: atom_id res chain seq x y z
N MET A 1 17.90 5.37 -37.42
CA MET A 1 17.39 4.16 -36.72
C MET A 1 15.95 3.95 -37.18
N THR A 2 15.71 2.87 -37.91
CA THR A 2 14.41 2.56 -38.53
C THR A 2 13.41 2.22 -37.47
N ASP A 3 12.28 2.94 -37.50
CA ASP A 3 11.09 2.78 -36.65
C ASP A 3 10.50 1.36 -36.82
N LYS A 4 11.03 0.39 -36.08
CA LYS A 4 10.42 -0.92 -35.93
C LYS A 4 9.57 -0.88 -34.65
N ARG A 5 8.37 -0.27 -34.74
CA ARG A 5 7.32 -0.57 -33.76
C ARG A 5 7.04 -2.08 -33.86
N PRO A 6 7.12 -2.82 -32.76
CA PRO A 6 6.54 -4.15 -32.75
C PRO A 6 5.05 -4.01 -33.09
N PRO A 7 4.45 -4.92 -33.85
CA PRO A 7 3.04 -4.85 -34.21
C PRO A 7 2.22 -4.80 -32.91
N ALA A 8 1.21 -3.91 -32.88
CA ALA A 8 0.22 -3.81 -31.81
C ALA A 8 -0.25 -5.23 -31.46
N ARG A 9 0.24 -5.76 -30.36
CA ARG A 9 -0.22 -7.05 -29.83
C ARG A 9 -1.61 -6.76 -29.22
N ASN A 10 -2.64 -7.10 -30.00
CA ASN A 10 -3.98 -7.26 -29.43
C ASN A 10 -3.82 -7.98 -28.08
N ALA A 11 -4.20 -7.31 -27.00
CA ALA A 11 -4.12 -7.78 -25.62
C ALA A 11 -4.95 -9.07 -25.42
N ARG A 12 -4.47 -10.17 -25.94
CA ARG A 12 -4.99 -11.50 -25.66
C ARG A 12 -4.09 -12.14 -24.64
N SER A 13 -4.37 -11.84 -23.37
CA SER A 13 -3.64 -12.38 -22.23
C SER A 13 -3.49 -13.89 -22.34
N GLY A 14 -2.32 -14.40 -21.92
CA GLY A 14 -2.06 -15.85 -21.80
C GLY A 14 -2.94 -16.56 -20.78
N TYR A 15 -3.79 -15.84 -20.04
CA TYR A 15 -4.78 -16.35 -19.09
C TYR A 15 -6.12 -16.74 -19.77
N ARG A 16 -6.07 -17.19 -21.03
CA ARG A 16 -7.26 -17.83 -21.61
C ARG A 16 -7.72 -18.96 -20.70
N ARG A 17 -9.05 -19.10 -20.54
CA ARG A 17 -9.70 -20.22 -19.84
C ARG A 17 -9.48 -21.53 -20.62
N THR A 18 -8.21 -21.92 -20.79
CA THR A 18 -7.85 -23.20 -21.40
C THR A 18 -8.23 -24.33 -20.46
N LEU A 19 -8.49 -25.52 -21.02
CA LEU A 19 -8.87 -26.68 -20.22
C LEU A 19 -7.86 -26.97 -19.07
N PRO A 20 -6.53 -26.97 -19.29
CA PRO A 20 -5.56 -27.15 -18.21
C PRO A 20 -5.71 -26.15 -17.07
N TRP A 21 -5.86 -24.84 -17.38
CA TRP A 21 -6.04 -23.83 -16.35
C TRP A 21 -7.36 -23.96 -15.60
N ARG A 22 -8.43 -24.39 -16.24
CA ARG A 22 -9.71 -24.68 -15.56
C ARG A 22 -9.56 -25.80 -14.53
N VAL A 23 -8.79 -26.84 -14.85
CA VAL A 23 -8.50 -27.94 -13.91
C VAL A 23 -7.65 -27.43 -12.76
N VAL A 24 -6.54 -26.73 -13.02
CA VAL A 24 -5.66 -26.19 -11.98
C VAL A 24 -6.41 -25.26 -11.04
N THR A 25 -7.17 -24.29 -11.56
CA THR A 25 -7.93 -23.35 -10.73
C THR A 25 -9.04 -24.04 -9.95
N GLY A 26 -9.72 -25.03 -10.53
CA GLY A 26 -10.76 -25.81 -9.83
C GLY A 26 -10.19 -26.65 -8.69
N VAL A 27 -9.05 -27.31 -8.90
CA VAL A 27 -8.36 -28.07 -7.85
C VAL A 27 -7.86 -27.13 -6.74
N SER A 28 -7.29 -25.99 -7.10
CA SER A 28 -6.80 -25.00 -6.11
C SER A 28 -7.95 -24.47 -5.25
N GLU A 29 -9.07 -24.10 -5.86
CA GLU A 29 -10.27 -23.65 -5.13
C GLU A 29 -10.84 -24.75 -4.22
N PHE A 30 -10.86 -26.00 -4.67
CA PHE A 30 -11.31 -27.13 -3.87
C PHE A 30 -10.40 -27.37 -2.65
N LEU A 31 -9.08 -27.38 -2.85
CA LEU A 31 -8.10 -27.58 -1.77
C LEU A 31 -8.19 -26.45 -0.73
N ASP A 32 -8.27 -25.21 -1.21
CA ASP A 32 -8.38 -24.05 -0.34
C ASP A 32 -9.66 -24.07 0.51
N ARG A 33 -10.82 -24.35 -0.10
CA ARG A 33 -12.10 -24.40 0.62
C ARG A 33 -12.23 -25.57 1.59
N ARG A 34 -11.56 -26.71 1.34
CA ARG A 34 -11.66 -27.92 2.15
C ARG A 34 -10.61 -28.03 3.23
N ILE A 35 -9.39 -27.60 2.95
CA ILE A 35 -8.24 -27.78 3.83
C ILE A 35 -7.72 -26.42 4.31
N GLY A 36 -7.66 -25.44 3.41
CA GLY A 36 -6.97 -24.17 3.59
C GLY A 36 -5.56 -24.23 2.99
N TRP A 37 -5.18 -23.22 2.20
CA TRP A 37 -3.85 -23.15 1.58
C TRP A 37 -2.71 -23.15 2.63
N ASP A 38 -2.98 -22.58 3.79
CA ASP A 38 -2.07 -22.43 4.94
C ASP A 38 -1.76 -23.74 5.66
N LYS A 39 -2.62 -24.75 5.53
CA LYS A 39 -2.45 -26.07 6.15
C LYS A 39 -1.82 -27.08 5.20
N LEU A 40 -1.56 -26.72 3.96
CA LEU A 40 -0.93 -27.58 2.96
C LEU A 40 0.61 -27.54 3.10
N PRO A 41 1.32 -28.64 2.78
CA PRO A 41 2.77 -28.59 2.58
C PRO A 41 3.15 -27.50 1.59
N VAL A 42 4.28 -26.81 1.82
CA VAL A 42 4.69 -25.62 1.05
C VAL A 42 4.56 -25.78 -0.47
N PRO A 43 5.01 -26.86 -1.14
CA PRO A 43 4.85 -26.98 -2.59
C PRO A 43 3.39 -27.02 -3.06
N LEU A 44 2.51 -27.70 -2.30
CA LEU A 44 1.08 -27.76 -2.61
C LEU A 44 0.39 -26.43 -2.30
N GLY A 45 0.75 -25.79 -1.20
CA GLY A 45 0.29 -24.43 -0.85
C GLY A 45 0.65 -23.43 -1.94
N LEU A 46 1.88 -23.44 -2.45
CA LEU A 46 2.33 -22.58 -3.57
C LEU A 46 1.52 -22.83 -4.84
N GLY A 47 1.30 -24.09 -5.22
CA GLY A 47 0.46 -24.44 -6.35
C GLY A 47 -0.98 -23.96 -6.18
N THR A 48 -1.52 -24.09 -4.96
CA THR A 48 -2.86 -23.61 -4.60
C THR A 48 -2.94 -22.09 -4.72
N LEU A 49 -1.99 -21.33 -4.13
CA LEU A 49 -1.94 -19.86 -4.23
C LEU A 49 -1.80 -19.38 -5.69
N LEU A 50 -0.99 -20.06 -6.50
CA LEU A 50 -0.86 -19.77 -7.93
C LEU A 50 -2.20 -19.95 -8.66
N GLY A 51 -2.87 -21.07 -8.44
CA GLY A 51 -4.17 -21.34 -9.07
C GLY A 51 -5.25 -20.35 -8.62
N LEU A 52 -5.28 -19.98 -7.33
CA LEU A 52 -6.16 -18.95 -6.79
C LEU A 52 -5.87 -17.58 -7.42
N ARG A 53 -4.59 -17.20 -7.56
CA ARG A 53 -4.18 -15.96 -8.23
C ARG A 53 -4.71 -15.88 -9.66
N VAL A 54 -4.55 -16.96 -10.42
CA VAL A 54 -5.07 -17.06 -11.80
C VAL A 54 -6.59 -16.91 -11.82
N LYS A 55 -7.29 -17.65 -10.94
CA LYS A 55 -8.75 -17.60 -10.84
C LYS A 55 -9.26 -16.19 -10.52
N LEU A 56 -8.69 -15.56 -9.50
CA LEU A 56 -9.07 -14.19 -9.10
C LEU A 56 -8.83 -13.19 -10.24
N ARG A 57 -7.68 -13.27 -10.95
CA ARG A 57 -7.41 -12.39 -12.09
C ARG A 57 -8.38 -12.58 -13.25
N GLN A 58 -8.91 -13.80 -13.45
CA GLN A 58 -9.90 -14.07 -14.49
C GLN A 58 -11.30 -13.56 -14.17
N GLU A 59 -11.63 -13.38 -12.90
CA GLU A 59 -13.01 -13.15 -12.45
C GLU A 59 -13.20 -11.90 -11.59
N ASN A 60 -12.13 -11.33 -11.05
CA ASN A 60 -12.19 -10.23 -10.08
C ASN A 60 -11.41 -8.98 -10.51
N LEU A 61 -11.35 -8.71 -11.81
CA LEU A 61 -10.83 -7.46 -12.36
C LEU A 61 -11.92 -6.82 -13.23
N HIS A 62 -12.36 -5.62 -12.85
CA HIS A 62 -13.45 -4.91 -13.51
C HIS A 62 -13.06 -3.46 -13.79
N ASP A 63 -13.22 -3.06 -15.07
CA ASP A 63 -12.85 -1.74 -15.57
C ASP A 63 -14.01 -0.76 -15.42
N THR A 64 -13.82 0.29 -14.63
CA THR A 64 -14.77 1.39 -14.45
C THR A 64 -14.73 2.42 -15.57
N ASN A 65 -13.70 2.40 -16.44
CA ASN A 65 -13.61 3.28 -17.60
C ASN A 65 -14.63 2.93 -18.69
N ARG A 66 -15.36 1.82 -18.54
CA ARG A 66 -16.54 1.50 -19.38
C ARG A 66 -17.74 2.37 -19.08
N ILE A 67 -17.78 3.02 -17.92
CA ILE A 67 -18.82 3.98 -17.56
C ILE A 67 -18.55 5.28 -18.32
N PRO A 68 -19.54 5.89 -18.98
CA PRO A 68 -19.37 7.12 -19.74
C PRO A 68 -18.64 8.21 -18.94
N ALA A 69 -17.74 8.92 -19.61
CA ALA A 69 -16.88 9.91 -18.97
C ALA A 69 -16.74 11.17 -19.84
N VAL A 70 -16.62 12.31 -19.16
CA VAL A 70 -16.32 13.63 -19.73
C VAL A 70 -15.08 14.20 -19.07
N ASN A 71 -14.42 15.13 -19.71
CA ASN A 71 -13.27 15.86 -19.14
C ASN A 71 -12.17 14.93 -18.56
N VAL A 72 -11.94 13.80 -19.21
CA VAL A 72 -10.87 12.88 -18.80
C VAL A 72 -9.52 13.58 -19.00
N PRO A 73 -8.61 13.57 -18.01
CA PRO A 73 -7.31 14.21 -18.14
C PRO A 73 -6.53 13.73 -19.35
N GLU A 74 -5.87 14.65 -20.05
CA GLU A 74 -4.99 14.32 -21.17
C GLU A 74 -3.57 14.06 -20.66
N PRO A 75 -2.87 13.04 -21.19
CA PRO A 75 -1.50 12.77 -20.83
C PRO A 75 -0.57 13.91 -21.23
N ALA A 76 0.31 14.32 -20.32
CA ALA A 76 1.35 15.29 -20.60
C ALA A 76 2.69 14.56 -20.79
N PRO A 77 3.24 14.44 -22.00
CA PRO A 77 4.45 13.64 -22.25
C PRO A 77 5.74 14.27 -21.72
N GLY A 78 5.69 15.51 -21.20
CA GLY A 78 6.88 16.24 -20.82
C GLY A 78 7.72 16.69 -22.04
N ASN A 79 9.03 16.84 -21.84
CA ASN A 79 9.95 17.29 -22.90
C ASN A 79 10.26 16.17 -23.93
N GLY A 80 9.78 16.35 -25.16
CA GLY A 80 10.13 15.47 -26.27
C GLY A 80 9.63 14.03 -26.13
N ARG A 81 10.51 13.04 -26.36
CA ARG A 81 10.20 11.60 -26.32
C ARG A 81 10.82 10.90 -25.09
N SER A 82 11.17 11.63 -24.04
CA SER A 82 11.80 11.08 -22.83
C SER A 82 10.94 9.98 -22.18
N TYR A 83 9.60 10.08 -22.27
CA TYR A 83 8.64 9.09 -21.77
C TYR A 83 8.86 7.68 -22.32
N LEU A 84 9.57 7.53 -23.43
CA LEU A 84 9.85 6.20 -24.00
C LEU A 84 10.77 5.35 -23.09
N VAL A 85 11.64 5.97 -22.31
CA VAL A 85 12.61 5.29 -21.44
C VAL A 85 12.55 5.76 -19.99
N ASN A 86 11.83 6.83 -19.69
CA ASN A 86 11.67 7.41 -18.36
C ASN A 86 10.21 7.41 -17.93
N ARG A 87 9.96 7.40 -16.64
CA ARG A 87 8.62 7.62 -16.08
C ARG A 87 8.23 9.09 -16.21
N THR A 88 7.00 9.37 -16.62
CA THR A 88 6.42 10.71 -16.49
C THR A 88 6.11 11.02 -15.02
N ALA A 89 5.89 12.28 -14.71
CA ALA A 89 5.58 12.68 -13.33
C ALA A 89 4.18 12.23 -12.90
N ASP A 90 3.21 12.27 -13.82
CA ASP A 90 1.81 11.92 -13.59
C ASP A 90 1.48 10.44 -13.82
N GLY A 91 2.46 9.60 -14.17
CA GLY A 91 2.27 8.18 -14.47
C GLY A 91 1.68 7.89 -15.85
N SER A 92 1.47 8.92 -16.71
CA SER A 92 1.06 8.71 -18.11
C SER A 92 2.14 7.99 -18.91
N TYR A 93 1.77 7.42 -20.06
CA TYR A 93 2.69 6.68 -20.94
C TYR A 93 3.44 5.52 -20.28
N ASN A 94 3.01 5.03 -19.13
CA ASN A 94 3.53 3.76 -18.61
C ASN A 94 3.12 2.60 -19.54
N ASP A 95 1.92 2.64 -20.09
CA ASP A 95 1.54 1.85 -21.26
C ASP A 95 1.57 2.74 -22.50
N LEU A 96 2.35 2.34 -23.53
CA LEU A 96 2.55 3.16 -24.73
C LEU A 96 1.38 3.08 -25.71
N ASP A 97 0.57 2.03 -25.65
CA ASP A 97 -0.65 1.85 -26.45
C ASP A 97 -1.87 2.52 -25.81
N GLN A 98 -1.86 2.66 -24.49
CA GLN A 98 -2.91 3.29 -23.69
C GLN A 98 -2.30 4.35 -22.73
N PRO A 99 -1.87 5.51 -23.24
CA PRO A 99 -1.11 6.49 -22.45
C PRO A 99 -1.77 6.99 -21.16
N ARG A 100 -3.11 6.95 -21.08
CA ARG A 100 -3.87 7.34 -19.89
C ARG A 100 -3.96 6.25 -18.83
N MET A 101 -3.59 5.00 -19.16
CA MET A 101 -3.71 3.89 -18.23
C MET A 101 -2.91 4.15 -16.96
N GLY A 102 -3.59 4.15 -15.81
CA GLY A 102 -2.97 4.29 -14.51
C GLY A 102 -2.37 5.66 -14.19
N MET A 103 -2.57 6.70 -15.02
CA MET A 103 -2.11 8.05 -14.70
C MET A 103 -2.93 8.69 -13.58
N ALA A 104 -2.37 9.70 -12.94
CA ALA A 104 -3.04 10.51 -11.93
C ALA A 104 -4.35 11.12 -12.50
N GLY A 105 -5.40 11.16 -11.68
CA GLY A 105 -6.72 11.65 -12.10
C GLY A 105 -7.57 10.64 -12.86
N THR A 106 -7.12 9.39 -13.01
CA THR A 106 -7.94 8.30 -13.58
C THR A 106 -8.70 7.52 -12.50
N ARG A 107 -9.76 6.80 -12.93
CA ARG A 107 -10.68 6.12 -12.02
C ARG A 107 -10.06 4.89 -11.35
N PHE A 108 -10.46 4.66 -10.09
CA PHE A 108 -10.27 3.36 -9.47
C PHE A 108 -11.08 2.28 -10.20
N GLY A 109 -10.49 1.11 -10.41
CA GLY A 109 -11.19 -0.10 -10.83
C GLY A 109 -11.88 -0.81 -9.66
N ARG A 110 -12.42 -2.01 -9.93
CA ARG A 110 -13.09 -2.82 -8.91
C ARG A 110 -12.59 -4.27 -8.94
N ASN A 111 -12.60 -4.92 -7.78
CA ASN A 111 -12.38 -6.37 -7.67
C ASN A 111 -13.71 -7.15 -7.55
N ILE A 112 -14.82 -6.49 -7.70
CA ILE A 112 -16.17 -7.05 -7.70
C ILE A 112 -16.91 -6.63 -8.97
N PRO A 113 -17.86 -7.43 -9.47
CA PRO A 113 -18.66 -7.06 -10.62
C PRO A 113 -19.41 -5.75 -10.41
N LEU A 114 -19.41 -4.87 -11.43
CA LEU A 114 -20.01 -3.54 -11.31
C LEU A 114 -21.50 -3.59 -10.99
N GLU A 115 -22.21 -4.58 -11.55
CA GLU A 115 -23.62 -4.84 -11.31
C GLU A 115 -23.94 -5.36 -9.90
N GLN A 116 -22.94 -5.74 -9.14
CA GLN A 116 -23.07 -6.22 -7.75
C GLN A 116 -22.67 -5.15 -6.72
N ILE A 117 -22.31 -3.96 -7.17
CA ILE A 117 -22.07 -2.80 -6.30
C ILE A 117 -23.44 -2.27 -5.87
N PRO A 118 -23.78 -2.31 -4.57
CA PRO A 118 -25.07 -1.83 -4.11
C PRO A 118 -25.19 -0.30 -4.31
N PRO A 119 -26.39 0.20 -4.62
CA PRO A 119 -26.65 1.63 -4.57
C PRO A 119 -26.37 2.17 -3.17
N VAL A 120 -25.63 3.29 -3.10
CA VAL A 120 -25.31 3.93 -1.82
C VAL A 120 -26.50 4.69 -1.29
N SER A 121 -27.08 4.25 -0.17
CA SER A 121 -28.14 4.98 0.54
C SER A 121 -27.64 5.59 1.84
N ALA A 122 -28.20 6.74 2.24
CA ALA A 122 -27.86 7.36 3.52
C ALA A 122 -28.15 6.43 4.72
N ALA A 123 -29.20 5.60 4.63
CA ALA A 123 -29.54 4.64 5.68
C ALA A 123 -28.45 3.55 5.82
N ASP A 124 -27.94 3.01 4.72
CA ASP A 124 -26.87 2.01 4.75
C ASP A 124 -25.56 2.59 5.26
N VAL A 125 -25.23 3.82 4.85
CA VAL A 125 -24.00 4.50 5.26
C VAL A 125 -24.02 4.85 6.75
N LEU A 126 -25.13 5.39 7.26
CA LEU A 126 -25.19 6.03 8.58
C LEU A 126 -25.79 5.16 9.70
N SER A 127 -26.63 4.17 9.36
CA SER A 127 -27.51 3.52 10.36
C SER A 127 -27.48 1.98 10.32
N SER A 128 -26.61 1.35 9.56
CA SER A 128 -26.64 -0.11 9.41
C SER A 128 -25.31 -0.81 9.78
N PRO A 129 -24.91 -0.81 11.07
CA PRO A 129 -25.23 0.07 12.19
C PRO A 129 -24.55 1.44 12.09
N ASN A 130 -24.78 2.32 13.07
CA ASN A 130 -24.12 3.63 13.14
C ASN A 130 -22.59 3.48 13.20
N PRO A 131 -21.80 4.14 12.33
CA PRO A 131 -20.35 3.94 12.26
C PRO A 131 -19.61 4.39 13.52
N ARG A 132 -20.12 5.40 14.25
CA ARG A 132 -19.54 5.82 15.54
C ARG A 132 -19.77 4.77 16.63
N VAL A 133 -20.91 4.09 16.61
CA VAL A 133 -21.16 2.96 17.53
C VAL A 133 -20.20 1.82 17.25
N VAL A 134 -19.96 1.49 15.97
CA VAL A 134 -18.98 0.46 15.58
C VAL A 134 -17.58 0.84 16.04
N SER A 135 -17.17 2.10 15.82
CA SER A 135 -15.88 2.63 16.27
C SER A 135 -15.69 2.44 17.79
N ARG A 136 -16.66 2.92 18.58
CA ARG A 136 -16.55 2.90 20.04
C ARG A 136 -16.63 1.50 20.65
N GLU A 137 -17.56 0.66 20.17
CA GLU A 137 -17.85 -0.63 20.83
C GLU A 137 -16.98 -1.79 20.33
N LEU A 138 -16.40 -1.70 19.12
CA LEU A 138 -15.66 -2.81 18.53
C LEU A 138 -14.20 -2.48 18.18
N LEU A 139 -13.85 -1.21 17.98
CA LEU A 139 -12.52 -0.87 17.49
C LEU A 139 -11.63 -0.22 18.55
N THR A 140 -12.19 0.55 19.50
CA THR A 140 -11.42 1.30 20.51
C THR A 140 -10.47 0.39 21.28
N ARG A 141 -9.19 0.79 21.33
CA ARG A 141 -8.15 0.12 22.09
C ARG A 141 -8.33 0.35 23.58
N GLU A 142 -8.66 -0.67 24.34
CA GLU A 142 -8.65 -0.64 25.81
C GLU A 142 -7.27 -0.99 26.34
N GLU A 143 -6.70 -2.07 25.80
CA GLU A 143 -5.34 -2.54 26.07
C GLU A 143 -4.60 -2.68 24.75
N PHE A 144 -3.30 -2.38 24.77
CA PHE A 144 -2.46 -2.53 23.59
C PHE A 144 -2.14 -4.01 23.32
N ILE A 145 -2.53 -4.49 22.15
CA ILE A 145 -2.24 -5.85 21.69
C ILE A 145 -1.09 -5.78 20.67
N PRO A 146 0.13 -6.19 21.03
CA PRO A 146 1.29 -6.09 20.14
C PRO A 146 1.30 -7.16 19.05
N ALA A 147 1.85 -6.81 17.88
CA ALA A 147 2.26 -7.75 16.84
C ALA A 147 3.75 -8.10 17.06
N GLU A 148 4.04 -9.06 17.92
CA GLU A 148 5.39 -9.36 18.44
C GLU A 148 6.39 -9.84 17.39
N THR A 149 5.93 -10.30 16.22
CA THR A 149 6.80 -10.83 15.16
C THR A 149 7.45 -9.75 14.30
N VAL A 150 6.99 -8.50 14.43
CA VAL A 150 7.43 -7.35 13.63
C VAL A 150 7.72 -6.13 14.51
N ASN A 151 8.41 -5.15 13.95
CA ASN A 151 8.70 -3.87 14.61
C ASN A 151 7.85 -2.73 14.06
N SER A 152 7.88 -1.56 14.71
CA SER A 152 7.03 -0.41 14.38
C SER A 152 7.38 0.26 13.04
N LEU A 153 8.52 -0.06 12.41
CA LEU A 153 8.82 0.37 11.04
C LEU A 153 7.80 -0.18 10.03
N VAL A 154 7.12 -1.29 10.37
CA VAL A 154 6.03 -1.84 9.54
C VAL A 154 4.91 -0.84 9.31
N ALA A 155 4.51 -0.09 10.36
CA ALA A 155 3.46 0.93 10.26
C ALA A 155 3.94 2.15 9.44
N ALA A 156 5.18 2.61 9.70
CA ALA A 156 5.80 3.71 8.97
C ALA A 156 5.93 3.39 7.47
N TRP A 157 6.43 2.21 7.15
CA TRP A 157 6.58 1.73 5.78
C TRP A 157 5.23 1.61 5.06
N LEU A 158 4.21 1.05 5.72
CA LEU A 158 2.90 0.89 5.12
C LEU A 158 2.31 2.23 4.68
N GLN A 159 2.31 3.23 5.56
CA GLN A 159 1.78 4.54 5.21
C GLN A 159 2.63 5.22 4.13
N PHE A 160 3.95 5.09 4.18
CA PHE A 160 4.84 5.59 3.14
C PHE A 160 4.50 4.98 1.77
N MET A 161 4.22 3.66 1.70
CA MET A 161 3.78 3.01 0.47
C MET A 161 2.37 3.43 0.03
N VAL A 162 1.43 3.57 0.96
CA VAL A 162 0.06 4.00 0.66
C VAL A 162 0.04 5.41 0.06
N ARG A 163 0.94 6.29 0.49
CA ARG A 163 1.10 7.64 -0.08
C ARG A 163 1.52 7.66 -1.55
N ASP A 164 2.25 6.64 -2.00
CA ASP A 164 2.53 6.41 -3.42
C ASP A 164 1.28 5.98 -4.18
N TRP A 165 0.48 5.12 -3.59
CA TRP A 165 -0.44 4.28 -4.32
C TRP A 165 -1.78 4.92 -4.61
N PHE A 166 -2.36 5.60 -3.62
CA PHE A 166 -3.70 6.13 -3.80
C PHE A 166 -4.03 7.34 -2.93
N SER A 167 -4.83 8.20 -3.52
CA SER A 167 -5.51 9.29 -2.82
C SER A 167 -6.80 9.63 -3.55
N HIS A 168 -7.90 9.71 -2.81
CA HIS A 168 -9.18 10.22 -3.36
C HIS A 168 -9.20 11.76 -3.48
N GLY A 169 -8.10 12.43 -3.10
CA GLY A 169 -8.03 13.89 -3.09
C GLY A 169 -8.64 14.53 -1.85
N THR A 170 -8.80 15.84 -1.89
CA THR A 170 -9.33 16.63 -0.78
C THR A 170 -10.85 16.55 -0.73
N SER A 171 -11.38 16.11 0.41
CA SER A 171 -12.82 16.03 0.64
C SER A 171 -13.47 17.42 0.67
N PRO A 172 -14.62 17.62 -0.01
CA PRO A 172 -15.35 18.88 0.05
C PRO A 172 -15.93 19.10 1.46
N ALA A 173 -15.82 20.32 1.97
CA ALA A 173 -16.31 20.66 3.31
C ALA A 173 -17.85 20.92 3.35
N GLU A 174 -18.45 21.23 2.19
CA GLU A 174 -19.81 21.77 2.14
C GLU A 174 -20.92 20.74 2.36
N ARG A 175 -20.62 19.44 2.17
CA ARG A 175 -21.64 18.37 2.25
C ARG A 175 -21.13 17.15 3.04
N PRO A 176 -20.83 17.29 4.34
CA PRO A 176 -20.39 16.16 5.14
C PRO A 176 -21.54 15.14 5.34
N TRP A 177 -21.17 13.90 5.64
CA TRP A 177 -22.09 12.97 6.28
C TRP A 177 -22.32 13.39 7.73
N THR A 178 -23.59 13.49 8.14
CA THR A 178 -23.97 13.83 9.51
C THR A 178 -24.33 12.56 10.26
N VAL A 179 -23.45 12.11 11.13
CA VAL A 179 -23.60 10.87 11.92
C VAL A 179 -24.32 11.21 13.23
N PRO A 180 -25.54 10.67 13.47
CA PRO A 180 -26.24 10.90 14.72
C PRO A 180 -25.49 10.23 15.87
N LEU A 181 -25.46 10.88 17.03
CA LEU A 181 -24.78 10.40 18.21
C LEU A 181 -25.79 9.96 19.28
N ARG A 182 -25.42 8.92 20.05
CA ARG A 182 -26.15 8.55 21.29
C ARG A 182 -25.99 9.64 22.34
N ASP A 183 -26.92 9.74 23.27
CA ASP A 183 -26.89 10.76 24.34
C ASP A 183 -25.64 10.64 25.22
N ASP A 184 -25.14 9.41 25.40
CA ASP A 184 -23.94 9.08 26.17
C ASP A 184 -22.61 9.26 25.43
N ASP A 185 -22.64 9.65 24.14
CA ASP A 185 -21.42 9.83 23.38
C ASP A 185 -20.70 11.11 23.81
N PRO A 186 -19.40 11.03 24.20
CA PRO A 186 -18.63 12.19 24.66
C PRO A 186 -18.20 13.13 23.52
N TRP A 187 -18.51 12.83 22.24
CA TRP A 187 -18.12 13.66 21.11
C TRP A 187 -18.64 15.09 21.26
N PRO A 188 -17.75 16.11 21.12
CA PRO A 188 -18.12 17.48 21.47
C PRO A 188 -19.10 18.13 20.48
N GLU A 189 -19.05 17.74 19.22
CA GLU A 189 -19.88 18.29 18.15
C GLU A 189 -21.07 17.37 17.84
N ARG A 190 -22.30 17.89 17.82
CA ARG A 190 -23.51 17.11 17.56
C ARG A 190 -24.32 17.73 16.42
N PRO A 191 -24.57 16.98 15.33
CA PRO A 191 -24.09 15.62 15.01
C PRO A 191 -22.59 15.60 14.66
N MET A 192 -21.96 14.41 14.73
CA MET A 192 -20.60 14.22 14.22
C MET A 192 -20.58 14.40 12.69
N GLN A 193 -19.57 15.07 12.19
CA GLN A 193 -19.40 15.27 10.76
C GLN A 193 -18.25 14.42 10.23
N ILE A 194 -18.50 13.69 9.12
CA ILE A 194 -17.49 12.97 8.38
C ILE A 194 -17.52 13.47 6.93
N MET A 195 -16.40 14.04 6.46
CA MET A 195 -16.33 14.59 5.12
C MET A 195 -16.54 13.49 4.06
N ARG A 196 -17.30 13.76 3.01
CA ARG A 196 -17.54 12.82 1.90
C ARG A 196 -16.28 12.61 1.07
N THR A 197 -16.17 11.44 0.46
CA THR A 197 -15.20 11.24 -0.62
C THR A 197 -15.56 12.16 -1.78
N PRO A 198 -14.59 12.85 -2.42
CA PRO A 198 -14.87 13.67 -3.60
C PRO A 198 -15.60 12.89 -4.69
N ASP A 199 -16.56 13.53 -5.34
CA ASP A 199 -17.23 12.96 -6.50
C ASP A 199 -16.25 12.82 -7.67
N ASP A 200 -16.50 11.87 -8.56
CA ASP A 200 -15.74 11.72 -9.79
C ASP A 200 -16.04 12.88 -10.76
N PRO A 201 -15.08 13.79 -11.00
CA PRO A 201 -15.29 14.92 -11.90
C PRO A 201 -15.41 14.50 -13.37
N THR A 202 -15.03 13.26 -13.68
CA THR A 202 -15.08 12.72 -15.05
C THR A 202 -16.38 11.98 -15.36
N ARG A 203 -17.26 11.77 -14.37
CA ARG A 203 -18.53 11.07 -14.58
C ARG A 203 -19.48 11.92 -15.41
N ASP A 204 -20.02 11.36 -16.51
CA ASP A 204 -21.07 12.01 -17.27
C ASP A 204 -22.43 11.81 -16.58
N PRO A 205 -23.05 12.86 -16.04
CA PRO A 205 -24.33 12.73 -15.35
C PRO A 205 -25.52 12.48 -16.30
N GLN A 206 -25.35 12.74 -17.61
CA GLN A 206 -26.42 12.61 -18.61
C GLN A 206 -26.41 11.24 -19.29
N GLU A 207 -25.22 10.67 -19.54
CA GLU A 207 -25.09 9.40 -20.25
C GLU A 207 -24.93 8.18 -19.32
N ALA A 208 -24.66 8.38 -18.03
CA ALA A 208 -24.57 7.25 -17.11
C ALA A 208 -25.97 6.62 -16.89
N PRO A 209 -26.18 5.34 -17.26
CA PRO A 209 -27.47 4.68 -17.06
C PRO A 209 -27.92 4.71 -15.60
N ALA A 210 -29.24 4.77 -15.38
CA ALA A 210 -29.79 4.66 -14.02
C ALA A 210 -29.33 3.35 -13.34
N GLY A 211 -28.83 3.43 -12.10
CA GLY A 211 -28.28 2.29 -11.36
C GLY A 211 -26.81 2.01 -11.63
N THR A 212 -26.12 2.80 -12.47
CA THR A 212 -24.68 2.72 -12.61
C THR A 212 -24.00 3.09 -11.28
N PRO A 213 -23.06 2.28 -10.76
CA PRO A 213 -22.38 2.58 -9.50
C PRO A 213 -21.57 3.87 -9.59
N ASP A 214 -21.41 4.51 -8.45
CA ASP A 214 -20.53 5.66 -8.34
C ASP A 214 -19.06 5.27 -8.56
N THR A 215 -18.34 6.15 -9.23
CA THR A 215 -16.90 6.02 -9.47
C THR A 215 -16.15 7.09 -8.69
N ARG A 216 -14.86 6.84 -8.44
CA ARG A 216 -13.93 7.80 -7.83
C ARG A 216 -12.64 7.81 -8.62
N VAL A 217 -11.92 8.92 -8.58
CA VAL A 217 -10.60 9.04 -9.22
C VAL A 217 -9.48 8.93 -8.20
N ASN A 218 -8.36 8.38 -8.63
CA ASN A 218 -7.11 8.45 -7.89
C ASN A 218 -6.35 9.70 -8.33
N VAL A 219 -6.12 10.64 -7.43
CA VAL A 219 -5.35 11.86 -7.76
C VAL A 219 -3.84 11.61 -7.80
N SER A 220 -3.38 10.46 -7.28
CA SER A 220 -2.02 9.96 -7.46
C SER A 220 -1.95 9.03 -8.67
N SER A 221 -0.74 8.78 -9.17
CA SER A 221 -0.49 7.69 -10.13
C SER A 221 -0.89 6.34 -9.53
N HIS A 222 -1.49 5.44 -10.31
CA HIS A 222 -1.79 4.07 -9.87
C HIS A 222 -0.54 3.17 -9.88
N TRP A 223 0.54 3.62 -10.52
CA TRP A 223 1.77 2.86 -10.67
C TRP A 223 2.59 2.83 -9.38
N TRP A 224 3.54 1.94 -9.32
CA TRP A 224 4.50 1.89 -8.22
C TRP A 224 5.74 2.68 -8.62
N ASP A 225 5.62 4.00 -8.68
CA ASP A 225 6.59 4.92 -9.27
C ASP A 225 7.29 5.84 -8.27
N ALA A 226 7.05 5.59 -6.98
CA ALA A 226 7.60 6.32 -5.85
C ALA A 226 7.13 7.80 -5.81
N SER A 227 5.88 8.08 -6.20
CA SER A 227 5.33 9.44 -6.20
C SER A 227 5.33 10.10 -4.81
N GLN A 228 5.34 9.32 -3.72
CA GLN A 228 5.52 9.84 -2.35
C GLN A 228 6.90 10.46 -2.09
N VAL A 229 7.88 10.20 -2.97
CA VAL A 229 9.21 10.81 -2.95
C VAL A 229 9.34 11.91 -4.01
N TYR A 230 8.69 11.72 -5.17
CA TYR A 230 8.94 12.53 -6.38
C TYR A 230 7.78 13.44 -6.77
N GLY A 231 6.61 13.32 -6.10
CA GLY A 231 5.38 13.99 -6.52
C GLY A 231 4.70 13.34 -7.71
N SER A 232 3.48 13.81 -8.02
CA SER A 232 2.64 13.32 -9.12
C SER A 232 2.47 14.35 -10.25
N SER A 233 3.25 15.42 -10.24
CA SER A 233 3.26 16.46 -11.27
C SER A 233 4.68 16.94 -11.57
N GLU A 234 4.90 17.47 -12.77
CA GLU A 234 6.20 18.05 -13.14
C GLU A 234 6.57 19.27 -12.26
N GLU A 235 5.58 20.00 -11.79
CA GLU A 235 5.79 21.13 -10.91
C GLU A 235 6.34 20.70 -9.56
N GLU A 236 5.72 19.67 -8.95
CA GLU A 236 6.21 19.07 -7.70
C GLU A 236 7.62 18.50 -7.87
N GLN A 237 7.88 17.75 -8.94
CA GLN A 237 9.22 17.22 -9.21
C GLN A 237 10.28 18.32 -9.32
N ARG A 238 9.99 19.39 -10.05
CA ARG A 238 10.92 20.53 -10.17
C ARG A 238 11.18 21.20 -8.83
N ALA A 239 10.17 21.35 -7.98
CA ALA A 239 10.32 21.94 -6.65
C ALA A 239 11.21 21.11 -5.72
N LEU A 240 11.16 19.78 -5.87
CA LEU A 240 11.95 18.85 -5.05
C LEU A 240 13.40 18.70 -5.49
N ARG A 241 13.77 19.07 -6.72
CA ARG A 241 15.12 18.87 -7.27
C ARG A 241 16.06 20.02 -6.91
N THR A 242 17.34 19.71 -6.74
CA THR A 242 18.40 20.74 -6.62
C THR A 242 18.72 21.39 -7.96
N GLY A 243 18.54 20.67 -9.08
CA GLY A 243 19.00 21.03 -10.42
C GLY A 243 20.47 20.71 -10.65
N GLU A 244 21.10 19.93 -9.77
CA GLU A 244 22.52 19.55 -9.87
C GLU A 244 22.69 18.05 -9.61
N ASN A 245 23.32 17.35 -10.53
CA ASN A 245 23.67 15.91 -10.43
C ASN A 245 22.45 14.98 -10.16
N GLY A 246 21.26 15.39 -10.58
CA GLY A 246 20.03 14.63 -10.43
C GLY A 246 19.46 14.58 -9.00
N LYS A 247 20.05 15.32 -8.07
CA LYS A 247 19.74 15.21 -6.63
C LYS A 247 18.45 15.89 -6.21
N LEU A 248 17.85 15.35 -5.15
CA LEU A 248 16.74 15.95 -4.42
C LEU A 248 17.25 16.91 -3.34
N ARG A 249 16.47 17.94 -3.08
CA ARG A 249 16.65 18.83 -1.92
C ARG A 249 16.35 18.06 -0.65
N LEU A 250 17.17 18.24 0.36
CA LEU A 250 16.98 17.65 1.68
C LEU A 250 16.78 18.78 2.68
N TRP A 251 16.00 18.56 3.72
CA TRP A 251 15.80 19.54 4.78
C TRP A 251 16.71 19.27 5.97
N GLY A 252 17.28 20.37 6.52
CA GLY A 252 18.17 20.33 7.67
C GLY A 252 19.38 19.41 7.48
N ASP A 253 20.18 19.27 8.51
CA ASP A 253 21.35 18.40 8.54
C ASP A 253 20.93 16.91 8.50
N ASP A 254 19.68 16.60 8.90
CA ASP A 254 19.13 15.24 8.89
C ASP A 254 18.57 14.82 7.54
N GLY A 255 18.57 15.71 6.55
CA GLY A 255 18.17 15.41 5.19
C GLY A 255 16.68 15.17 5.00
N THR A 256 15.82 15.78 5.80
CA THR A 256 14.37 15.73 5.58
C THR A 256 14.02 16.43 4.27
N PRO A 257 13.22 15.81 3.37
CA PRO A 257 12.79 16.47 2.15
C PRO A 257 12.03 17.75 2.47
N PHE A 258 12.46 18.86 1.87
CA PHE A 258 11.85 20.16 2.11
C PHE A 258 11.08 20.63 0.88
N PRO A 259 9.80 20.94 0.99
CA PRO A 259 9.16 21.77 -0.01
C PRO A 259 9.66 23.21 0.19
N SER A 260 10.22 23.78 -0.85
CA SER A 260 10.66 25.20 -0.86
C SER A 260 9.49 26.19 -0.80
N ASP A 261 8.26 25.70 -0.69
CA ASP A 261 7.02 26.46 -0.65
C ASP A 261 6.33 26.23 0.70
N PRO A 262 6.13 27.30 1.51
CA PRO A 262 5.41 27.19 2.79
C PRO A 262 4.01 26.61 2.68
N ASP A 263 3.34 26.77 1.52
CA ASP A 263 2.01 26.19 1.27
C ASP A 263 2.07 24.67 1.03
N ARG A 264 3.26 24.12 0.81
CA ARG A 264 3.51 22.68 0.62
C ARG A 264 4.23 22.04 1.80
N ASP A 265 4.25 22.67 2.96
CA ASP A 265 4.82 22.11 4.18
C ASP A 265 4.20 20.73 4.47
N PRO A 266 4.97 19.64 4.39
CA PRO A 266 4.44 18.29 4.59
C PRO A 266 3.87 18.10 5.99
N SER A 267 4.34 18.86 7.00
CA SER A 267 3.83 18.78 8.37
C SER A 267 2.35 19.20 8.50
N ARG A 268 1.85 19.98 7.53
CA ARG A 268 0.45 20.41 7.45
C ARG A 268 -0.45 19.47 6.66
N VAL A 269 0.13 18.45 6.03
CA VAL A 269 -0.64 17.44 5.30
C VAL A 269 -1.32 16.51 6.30
N PRO A 270 -2.65 16.26 6.16
CA PRO A 270 -3.35 15.33 7.05
C PRO A 270 -2.65 13.96 7.11
N GLY A 271 -2.46 13.45 8.34
CA GLY A 271 -1.79 12.17 8.57
C GLY A 271 -0.26 12.19 8.43
N PHE A 272 0.36 13.38 8.42
CA PHE A 272 1.81 13.48 8.55
C PHE A 272 2.23 13.17 9.99
N TRP A 273 3.19 12.27 10.16
CA TRP A 273 3.73 11.87 11.46
C TRP A 273 5.17 11.38 11.32
N LEU A 274 5.85 11.18 12.46
CA LEU A 274 7.27 10.86 12.53
C LEU A 274 7.65 9.66 11.65
N GLY A 275 6.85 8.58 11.67
CA GLY A 275 7.14 7.39 10.85
C GLY A 275 7.18 7.68 9.35
N LEU A 276 6.25 8.51 8.85
CA LEU A 276 6.25 8.93 7.44
C LEU A 276 7.46 9.81 7.13
N ALA A 277 7.75 10.79 7.99
CA ALA A 277 8.87 11.70 7.82
C ALA A 277 10.22 10.96 7.75
N MET A 278 10.43 9.99 8.64
CA MET A 278 11.64 9.15 8.63
C MET A 278 11.81 8.38 7.31
N MET A 279 10.74 7.77 6.79
CA MET A 279 10.81 7.01 5.53
C MET A 279 11.06 7.92 4.34
N GLN A 280 10.38 9.06 4.26
CA GLN A 280 10.61 10.05 3.20
C GLN A 280 12.06 10.56 3.21
N THR A 281 12.58 10.92 4.38
CA THR A 281 13.97 11.35 4.56
C THR A 281 14.95 10.27 4.12
N LEU A 282 14.75 9.04 4.56
CA LEU A 282 15.63 7.91 4.26
C LEU A 282 15.71 7.66 2.74
N PHE A 283 14.58 7.63 2.04
CA PHE A 283 14.55 7.33 0.61
C PHE A 283 14.84 8.53 -0.29
N ALA A 284 14.76 9.76 0.20
CA ALA A 284 15.34 10.92 -0.47
C ALA A 284 16.88 10.91 -0.38
N LYS A 285 17.46 10.56 0.78
CA LYS A 285 18.91 10.33 0.93
C LYS A 285 19.38 9.17 0.04
N GLU A 286 18.61 8.08 -0.03
CA GLU A 286 18.93 6.92 -0.87
C GLU A 286 18.94 7.31 -2.36
N HIS A 287 17.97 8.11 -2.82
CA HIS A 287 17.99 8.66 -4.18
C HIS A 287 19.29 9.44 -4.46
N ASN A 288 19.70 10.31 -3.54
CA ASN A 288 20.94 11.09 -3.69
C ASN A 288 22.19 10.19 -3.72
N ALA A 289 22.22 9.13 -2.91
CA ALA A 289 23.31 8.15 -2.94
C ALA A 289 23.34 7.35 -4.25
N ILE A 290 22.18 7.03 -4.82
CA ILE A 290 22.07 6.41 -6.15
C ILE A 290 22.61 7.37 -7.22
N CYS A 291 22.27 8.67 -7.16
CA CYS A 291 22.82 9.68 -8.08
C CYS A 291 24.34 9.74 -8.01
N ASP A 292 24.93 9.78 -6.82
CA ASP A 292 26.40 9.80 -6.65
C ASP A 292 27.06 8.55 -7.20
N HIS A 293 26.46 7.37 -6.95
CA HIS A 293 26.93 6.13 -7.50
C HIS A 293 26.88 6.11 -9.04
N LEU A 294 25.75 6.51 -9.62
CA LEU A 294 25.56 6.55 -11.06
C LEU A 294 26.49 7.59 -11.72
N HIS A 295 26.66 8.76 -11.13
CA HIS A 295 27.58 9.78 -11.63
C HIS A 295 29.04 9.28 -11.66
N THR A 296 29.46 8.55 -10.62
CA THR A 296 30.79 7.92 -10.59
C THR A 296 30.99 6.89 -11.71
N GLN A 297 29.95 6.10 -12.03
CA GLN A 297 30.00 5.07 -13.08
C GLN A 297 29.83 5.65 -14.49
N TYR A 298 29.08 6.74 -14.61
CA TYR A 298 28.69 7.38 -15.88
C TYR A 298 28.88 8.90 -15.80
N PRO A 299 30.14 9.41 -15.74
CA PRO A 299 30.43 10.83 -15.50
C PRO A 299 29.98 11.77 -16.64
N GLY A 300 29.53 11.23 -17.76
CA GLY A 300 28.99 12.01 -18.88
C GLY A 300 27.47 12.22 -18.83
N TRP A 301 26.79 11.68 -17.84
CA TRP A 301 25.35 11.90 -17.69
C TRP A 301 25.07 13.28 -17.08
N ASP A 302 24.07 13.96 -17.63
CA ASP A 302 23.62 15.25 -17.13
C ASP A 302 22.66 15.10 -15.93
N ASP A 303 22.20 16.22 -15.39
CA ASP A 303 21.30 16.29 -14.23
C ASP A 303 20.00 15.52 -14.49
N GLU A 304 19.42 15.64 -15.69
CA GLU A 304 18.15 14.98 -16.01
C GLU A 304 18.32 13.47 -16.16
N GLU A 305 19.35 13.01 -16.84
CA GLU A 305 19.62 11.57 -17.00
C GLU A 305 19.89 10.92 -15.64
N LEU A 306 20.69 11.56 -14.77
CA LEU A 306 20.97 11.07 -13.41
C LEU A 306 19.69 10.99 -12.58
N PHE A 307 18.87 12.04 -12.60
CA PHE A 307 17.60 12.06 -11.87
C PHE A 307 16.67 10.94 -12.31
N GLN A 308 16.44 10.80 -13.62
CA GLN A 308 15.49 9.81 -14.15
C GLN A 308 15.96 8.37 -13.88
N ARG A 309 17.26 8.10 -14.01
CA ARG A 309 17.81 6.77 -13.71
C ARG A 309 17.76 6.47 -12.22
N ALA A 310 18.13 7.43 -11.36
CA ALA A 310 18.06 7.26 -9.92
C ALA A 310 16.61 7.07 -9.44
N ARG A 311 15.64 7.77 -10.02
CA ARG A 311 14.21 7.59 -9.76
C ARG A 311 13.75 6.16 -10.07
N LEU A 312 14.13 5.62 -11.25
CA LEU A 312 13.80 4.24 -11.63
C LEU A 312 14.39 3.23 -10.63
N VAL A 313 15.67 3.39 -10.30
CA VAL A 313 16.39 2.50 -9.37
C VAL A 313 15.78 2.55 -7.97
N ASN A 314 15.50 3.74 -7.44
CA ASN A 314 14.91 3.91 -6.11
C ASN A 314 13.47 3.34 -6.05
N ALA A 315 12.64 3.59 -7.08
CA ALA A 315 11.29 3.01 -7.16
C ALA A 315 11.34 1.47 -7.20
N ALA A 316 12.28 0.89 -7.94
CA ALA A 316 12.45 -0.56 -8.01
C ALA A 316 12.99 -1.15 -6.69
N LEU A 317 13.88 -0.44 -6.01
CA LEU A 317 14.36 -0.83 -4.68
C LEU A 317 13.23 -0.83 -3.66
N LEU A 318 12.39 0.21 -3.65
CA LEU A 318 11.18 0.28 -2.80
C LEU A 318 10.23 -0.90 -3.07
N ALA A 319 9.97 -1.21 -4.34
CA ALA A 319 9.12 -2.34 -4.74
C ALA A 319 9.73 -3.69 -4.32
N LYS A 320 11.06 -3.86 -4.45
CA LYS A 320 11.77 -5.05 -3.97
C LYS A 320 11.64 -5.20 -2.45
N ILE A 321 11.99 -4.17 -1.69
CA ILE A 321 11.91 -4.18 -0.21
C ILE A 321 10.48 -4.54 0.23
N HIS A 322 9.46 -3.92 -0.36
CA HIS A 322 8.09 -4.25 -0.02
C HIS A 322 7.74 -5.72 -0.33
N THR A 323 8.15 -6.22 -1.51
CA THR A 323 7.79 -7.56 -1.96
C THR A 323 8.50 -8.66 -1.17
N VAL A 324 9.80 -8.50 -0.86
CA VAL A 324 10.62 -9.59 -0.32
C VAL A 324 11.07 -9.41 1.13
N GLU A 325 10.76 -8.25 1.74
CA GLU A 325 11.09 -7.97 3.14
C GLU A 325 9.85 -7.59 3.96
N TRP A 326 9.14 -6.49 3.61
CA TRP A 326 7.99 -6.03 4.39
C TRP A 326 6.83 -7.03 4.35
N THR A 327 6.40 -7.42 3.15
CA THR A 327 5.26 -8.34 3.03
C THR A 327 5.54 -9.71 3.68
N PRO A 328 6.73 -10.35 3.49
CA PRO A 328 7.09 -11.56 4.23
C PRO A 328 7.17 -11.39 5.75
N ALA A 329 7.47 -10.20 6.27
CA ALA A 329 7.46 -9.96 7.71
C ALA A 329 6.03 -9.97 8.27
N VAL A 330 5.08 -9.31 7.59
CA VAL A 330 3.68 -9.20 8.06
C VAL A 330 2.82 -10.44 7.74
N ILE A 331 3.27 -11.32 6.82
CA ILE A 331 2.65 -12.60 6.49
C ILE A 331 3.70 -13.71 6.47
N SER A 332 4.32 -13.96 7.61
CA SER A 332 5.52 -14.79 7.74
C SER A 332 5.25 -16.31 7.67
N HIS A 333 4.16 -16.73 7.03
CA HIS A 333 3.90 -18.14 6.76
C HIS A 333 4.89 -18.69 5.71
N PRO A 334 5.47 -19.90 5.85
CA PRO A 334 6.48 -20.43 4.92
C PRO A 334 6.06 -20.43 3.45
N THR A 335 4.79 -20.74 3.16
CA THR A 335 4.24 -20.72 1.79
C THR A 335 4.21 -19.32 1.19
N THR A 336 3.79 -18.31 1.96
CA THR A 336 3.72 -16.91 1.47
C THR A 336 5.10 -16.29 1.31
N VAL A 337 6.01 -16.53 2.25
CA VAL A 337 7.41 -16.10 2.15
C VAL A 337 8.04 -16.65 0.86
N THR A 338 7.83 -17.94 0.58
CA THR A 338 8.34 -18.56 -0.65
C THR A 338 7.66 -17.97 -1.90
N ALA A 339 6.33 -17.77 -1.88
CA ALA A 339 5.58 -17.19 -2.99
C ALA A 339 6.07 -15.76 -3.33
N LEU A 340 6.31 -14.93 -2.32
CA LEU A 340 6.78 -13.55 -2.50
C LEU A 340 8.20 -13.48 -3.05
N ARG A 341 9.09 -14.33 -2.56
CA ARG A 341 10.45 -14.49 -3.13
C ARG A 341 10.38 -14.99 -4.58
N THR A 342 9.46 -15.91 -4.87
CA THR A 342 9.22 -16.38 -6.25
C THR A 342 8.70 -15.28 -7.16
N ASN A 343 7.88 -14.35 -6.67
CA ASN A 343 7.44 -13.20 -7.46
C ASN A 343 8.63 -12.32 -7.92
N TRP A 344 9.69 -12.18 -7.12
CA TRP A 344 10.85 -11.37 -7.47
C TRP A 344 11.91 -12.15 -8.25
N TRP A 345 12.34 -13.32 -7.78
CA TRP A 345 13.45 -14.11 -8.35
C TRP A 345 13.02 -15.38 -9.10
N GLY A 346 11.73 -15.71 -9.13
CA GLY A 346 11.22 -16.96 -9.66
C GLY A 346 11.51 -18.18 -8.77
N LEU A 347 11.09 -19.35 -9.24
CA LEU A 347 11.37 -20.63 -8.57
C LEU A 347 12.86 -21.00 -8.59
N ALA A 348 13.62 -20.48 -9.57
CA ALA A 348 15.09 -20.64 -9.62
C ALA A 348 15.76 -20.00 -8.38
N GLY A 349 15.15 -18.96 -7.81
CA GLY A 349 15.56 -18.30 -6.60
C GLY A 349 16.70 -17.28 -6.77
N GLU A 350 16.93 -16.50 -5.71
CA GLU A 350 17.87 -15.38 -5.69
C GLU A 350 19.31 -15.78 -6.11
N ARG A 351 19.80 -16.93 -5.61
CA ARG A 351 21.17 -17.39 -5.92
C ARG A 351 21.35 -17.69 -7.40
N ALA A 352 20.38 -18.35 -8.03
CA ALA A 352 20.43 -18.61 -9.47
C ALA A 352 20.30 -17.32 -10.28
N HIS A 353 19.43 -16.41 -9.85
CA HIS A 353 19.30 -15.09 -10.46
C HIS A 353 20.62 -14.30 -10.40
N ASN A 354 21.29 -14.25 -9.26
CA ASN A 354 22.56 -13.53 -9.09
C ASN A 354 23.72 -14.13 -9.90
N LEU A 355 23.71 -15.45 -10.14
CA LEU A 355 24.77 -16.14 -10.89
C LEU A 355 24.54 -16.12 -12.42
N PHE A 356 23.31 -16.30 -12.85
CA PHE A 356 22.98 -16.54 -14.26
C PHE A 356 22.07 -15.47 -14.86
N GLY A 357 21.58 -14.52 -14.05
CA GLY A 357 20.55 -13.59 -14.47
C GLY A 357 19.22 -14.30 -14.75
N ARG A 358 18.41 -13.68 -15.59
CA ARG A 358 17.13 -14.23 -16.02
C ARG A 358 17.34 -15.39 -17.02
N ILE A 359 16.87 -16.59 -16.66
CA ILE A 359 17.04 -17.81 -17.46
C ILE A 359 15.82 -18.20 -18.31
N SER A 360 14.66 -17.55 -18.08
CA SER A 360 13.40 -17.82 -18.78
C SER A 360 12.53 -16.57 -18.86
N ASN A 361 11.69 -16.46 -19.90
CA ASN A 361 10.68 -15.40 -20.00
C ASN A 361 9.48 -15.63 -19.06
N SER A 362 9.35 -16.81 -18.44
CA SER A 362 8.31 -17.11 -17.49
C SER A 362 8.53 -16.37 -16.17
N GLU A 363 7.53 -15.62 -15.71
CA GLU A 363 7.51 -15.00 -14.38
C GLU A 363 7.63 -16.03 -13.24
N VAL A 364 7.11 -17.24 -13.45
CA VAL A 364 7.17 -18.31 -12.46
C VAL A 364 8.58 -18.84 -12.29
N ILE A 365 9.36 -18.95 -13.38
CA ILE A 365 10.73 -19.51 -13.37
C ILE A 365 11.75 -18.47 -12.95
N SER A 366 11.67 -17.24 -13.49
CA SER A 366 12.71 -16.20 -13.35
C SER A 366 12.24 -14.93 -12.64
N GLY A 367 11.02 -14.91 -12.10
CA GLY A 367 10.45 -13.74 -11.44
C GLY A 367 9.76 -12.77 -12.40
N ILE A 368 9.08 -11.80 -11.83
CA ILE A 368 8.37 -10.74 -12.56
C ILE A 368 9.35 -9.73 -13.18
N PRO A 369 10.43 -9.26 -12.49
CA PRO A 369 11.35 -8.31 -13.09
C PRO A 369 11.94 -8.83 -14.40
N GLY A 370 11.74 -8.07 -15.49
CA GLY A 370 12.17 -8.45 -16.83
C GLY A 370 11.25 -9.44 -17.57
N ALA A 371 10.05 -9.80 -17.04
CA ALA A 371 9.05 -10.60 -17.75
C ALA A 371 8.31 -9.76 -18.82
N GLU A 372 7.39 -10.39 -19.55
CA GLU A 372 6.45 -9.68 -20.43
C GLU A 372 5.43 -8.91 -19.60
N THR A 373 5.05 -7.70 -20.06
CA THR A 373 3.99 -6.89 -19.46
C THR A 373 2.63 -7.54 -19.71
N ASP A 374 1.79 -7.67 -18.65
CA ASP A 374 0.45 -8.25 -18.78
C ASP A 374 -0.56 -7.49 -17.89
N HIS A 375 -1.63 -7.01 -18.52
CA HIS A 375 -2.75 -6.36 -17.84
C HIS A 375 -3.92 -7.31 -17.55
N TYR A 376 -3.78 -8.58 -17.90
CA TYR A 376 -4.79 -9.63 -17.68
C TYR A 376 -6.15 -9.32 -18.34
N SER A 377 -6.12 -8.75 -19.55
CA SER A 377 -7.27 -8.33 -20.37
C SER A 377 -8.13 -7.21 -19.76
N VAL A 378 -7.68 -6.56 -18.69
CA VAL A 378 -8.35 -5.42 -18.06
C VAL A 378 -7.32 -4.31 -17.87
N PRO A 379 -7.57 -3.06 -18.33
CA PRO A 379 -6.66 -1.96 -18.11
C PRO A 379 -6.22 -1.87 -16.64
N TYR A 380 -4.94 -1.57 -16.44
CA TYR A 380 -4.41 -1.54 -15.08
C TYR A 380 -4.89 -0.29 -14.33
N THR A 381 -5.49 -0.52 -13.19
CA THR A 381 -5.81 0.50 -12.17
C THR A 381 -5.75 -0.14 -10.79
N LEU A 382 -5.56 0.64 -9.74
CA LEU A 382 -5.87 0.22 -8.37
C LEU A 382 -7.39 0.17 -8.17
N THR A 383 -7.85 -0.54 -7.16
CA THR A 383 -9.27 -0.79 -6.92
C THR A 383 -9.71 -0.28 -5.56
N GLU A 384 -10.99 0.02 -5.39
CA GLU A 384 -11.55 0.45 -4.10
C GLU A 384 -11.40 -0.65 -3.04
N GLU A 385 -11.48 -1.91 -3.42
CA GLU A 385 -11.27 -3.05 -2.52
C GLU A 385 -9.82 -3.12 -2.05
N PHE A 386 -8.86 -2.76 -2.91
CA PHE A 386 -7.45 -2.64 -2.53
C PHE A 386 -7.26 -1.54 -1.48
N VAL A 387 -7.87 -0.37 -1.67
CA VAL A 387 -7.85 0.72 -0.69
C VAL A 387 -8.43 0.26 0.65
N ALA A 388 -9.57 -0.42 0.62
CA ALA A 388 -10.27 -0.86 1.82
C ALA A 388 -9.45 -1.84 2.69
N VAL A 389 -8.75 -2.80 2.08
CA VAL A 389 -7.98 -3.81 2.84
C VAL A 389 -6.65 -3.29 3.38
N TYR A 390 -6.15 -2.16 2.88
CA TYR A 390 -4.93 -1.52 3.39
C TYR A 390 -5.19 -0.57 4.58
N ARG A 391 -6.40 -0.47 5.09
CA ARG A 391 -6.74 0.27 6.32
C ARG A 391 -6.31 -0.52 7.54
N MET A 392 -5.03 -0.46 7.87
CA MET A 392 -4.40 -1.21 8.97
C MET A 392 -3.95 -0.27 10.10
N HIS A 393 -4.79 0.71 10.45
CA HIS A 393 -4.50 1.70 11.49
C HIS A 393 -4.14 1.10 12.87
N PRO A 394 -4.65 -0.10 13.27
CA PRO A 394 -4.20 -0.73 14.52
C PRO A 394 -2.69 -0.95 14.62
N LEU A 395 -1.94 -0.99 13.51
CA LEU A 395 -0.47 -1.05 13.53
C LEU A 395 0.16 0.14 14.26
N VAL A 396 -0.49 1.30 14.30
CA VAL A 396 0.04 2.50 14.94
C VAL A 396 -0.14 2.42 16.46
N ARG A 397 0.89 2.84 17.21
CA ARG A 397 0.87 2.89 18.68
C ARG A 397 0.28 4.22 19.15
N ASP A 398 -0.32 4.25 20.36
CA ASP A 398 -0.64 5.51 21.04
C ASP A 398 0.58 6.07 21.77
N ASP A 399 1.34 5.20 22.45
CA ASP A 399 2.47 5.57 23.31
C ASP A 399 3.81 5.14 22.69
N TRP A 400 4.80 6.00 22.79
CA TRP A 400 6.11 5.83 22.19
C TRP A 400 7.22 6.10 23.21
N HIS A 401 8.23 5.23 23.26
CA HIS A 401 9.43 5.36 24.05
C HIS A 401 10.59 5.62 23.09
N LEU A 402 11.03 6.87 22.94
CA LEU A 402 12.18 7.21 22.13
C LEU A 402 13.47 6.97 22.93
N ARG A 403 14.38 6.17 22.37
CA ARG A 403 15.56 5.64 23.06
C ARG A 403 16.83 5.84 22.25
N ALA A 404 17.95 6.00 22.94
CA ALA A 404 19.27 6.08 22.32
C ALA A 404 19.73 4.70 21.79
N ALA A 405 20.21 4.66 20.56
CA ALA A 405 20.73 3.45 19.93
C ALA A 405 22.02 2.94 20.60
N ALA A 406 22.73 3.81 21.28
CA ALA A 406 24.01 3.52 21.91
C ALA A 406 23.88 2.63 23.17
N ASP A 407 22.86 2.87 24.00
CA ASP A 407 22.77 2.28 25.34
C ASP A 407 21.34 1.98 25.81
N ASP A 408 20.34 2.13 24.93
CA ASP A 408 18.92 1.97 25.23
C ASP A 408 18.37 2.94 26.29
N SER A 409 19.08 4.01 26.61
CA SER A 409 18.60 5.02 27.56
C SER A 409 17.39 5.77 26.99
N THR A 410 16.45 6.14 27.87
CA THR A 410 15.25 6.89 27.47
C THR A 410 15.59 8.33 27.12
N LEU A 411 15.32 8.73 25.88
CA LEU A 411 15.46 10.10 25.41
C LEU A 411 14.17 10.89 25.63
N ARG A 412 13.02 10.28 25.33
CA ARG A 412 11.71 10.93 25.46
C ARG A 412 10.59 9.88 25.53
N GLU A 413 9.64 10.12 26.44
CA GLU A 413 8.31 9.52 26.41
C GLU A 413 7.39 10.43 25.58
N ALA A 414 6.66 9.87 24.64
CA ALA A 414 5.83 10.62 23.71
C ALA A 414 4.53 9.88 23.42
N THR A 415 3.48 10.61 23.10
CA THR A 415 2.25 10.07 22.52
C THR A 415 2.26 10.24 21.00
N LEU A 416 1.33 9.57 20.31
CA LEU A 416 1.19 9.77 18.86
C LEU A 416 0.89 11.24 18.51
N ARG A 417 0.21 11.98 19.40
CA ARG A 417 -0.04 13.42 19.25
C ARG A 417 1.26 14.22 19.17
N ASP A 418 2.24 13.88 20.01
CA ASP A 418 3.56 14.55 20.04
C ASP A 418 4.42 14.23 18.82
N LEU A 419 4.05 13.19 18.06
CA LEU A 419 4.76 12.67 16.89
C LEU A 419 3.97 12.88 15.59
N ALA A 420 3.00 13.80 15.57
CA ALA A 420 2.16 14.09 14.40
C ALA A 420 2.14 15.59 14.07
N GLY A 421 1.86 15.90 12.81
CA GLY A 421 1.79 17.29 12.32
C GLY A 421 3.09 18.07 12.51
N PRO A 422 3.02 19.38 12.83
CA PRO A 422 4.21 20.25 12.97
C PRO A 422 5.18 19.84 14.07
N GLU A 423 4.72 19.10 15.09
CA GLU A 423 5.58 18.64 16.20
C GLU A 423 6.66 17.66 15.72
N VAL A 424 6.43 16.96 14.62
CA VAL A 424 7.41 16.04 14.00
C VAL A 424 8.73 16.72 13.73
N LEU A 425 8.70 17.92 13.20
CA LEU A 425 9.91 18.68 12.83
C LEU A 425 10.75 19.01 14.06
N LYS A 426 10.11 19.39 15.18
CA LYS A 426 10.80 19.65 16.46
C LYS A 426 11.43 18.39 17.04
N VAL A 427 10.77 17.24 16.87
CA VAL A 427 11.35 15.96 17.31
C VAL A 427 12.58 15.61 16.49
N MET A 428 12.51 15.75 15.16
CA MET A 428 13.61 15.46 14.24
C MET A 428 14.81 16.42 14.41
N ASP A 429 14.56 17.67 14.83
CA ASP A 429 15.61 18.64 15.13
C ASP A 429 16.34 18.34 16.45
N THR A 430 15.71 17.62 17.37
CA THR A 430 16.24 17.41 18.74
C THR A 430 16.74 16.00 18.99
N ILE A 431 16.25 15.00 18.28
CA ILE A 431 16.64 13.58 18.44
C ILE A 431 17.24 13.09 17.12
N PRO A 432 18.47 12.56 17.15
CA PRO A 432 19.14 12.03 15.97
C PRO A 432 18.30 10.96 15.25
N MET A 433 18.32 10.97 13.92
CA MET A 433 17.52 10.04 13.11
C MET A 433 17.80 8.56 13.43
N HIS A 434 19.05 8.21 13.73
CA HIS A 434 19.38 6.82 14.09
C HIS A 434 18.72 6.38 15.40
N ASP A 435 18.53 7.27 16.38
CA ASP A 435 17.83 6.97 17.64
C ASP A 435 16.32 6.82 17.40
N LEU A 436 15.74 7.65 16.52
CA LEU A 436 14.35 7.52 16.10
C LEU A 436 14.10 6.19 15.38
N LEU A 437 14.96 5.83 14.44
CA LEU A 437 14.89 4.55 13.72
C LEU A 437 15.10 3.36 14.67
N TYR A 438 16.05 3.46 15.62
CA TYR A 438 16.28 2.46 16.65
C TYR A 438 15.03 2.24 17.50
N SER A 439 14.38 3.32 17.94
CA SER A 439 13.16 3.26 18.73
C SER A 439 12.04 2.53 17.99
N PHE A 440 11.86 2.78 16.70
CA PHE A 440 10.89 2.07 15.87
C PHE A 440 11.28 0.60 15.63
N GLY A 441 12.58 0.32 15.49
CA GLY A 441 13.10 -1.02 15.26
C GLY A 441 13.00 -1.95 16.47
N THR A 442 12.98 -1.39 17.69
CA THR A 442 12.90 -2.14 18.94
C THR A 442 11.51 -2.23 19.55
N LEU A 443 10.56 -1.39 19.11
CA LEU A 443 9.16 -1.40 19.54
C LEU A 443 8.28 -2.22 18.61
N HIS A 444 7.29 -2.93 19.17
CA HIS A 444 6.30 -3.66 18.39
C HIS A 444 5.13 -2.73 17.98
N PRO A 445 4.61 -2.85 16.75
CA PRO A 445 3.36 -2.21 16.35
C PRO A 445 2.16 -2.92 17.00
N GLY A 446 0.96 -2.33 16.89
CA GLY A 446 -0.26 -3.02 17.28
C GLY A 446 -0.63 -4.13 16.29
N LEU A 447 -1.25 -5.20 16.77
CA LEU A 447 -1.86 -6.23 15.94
C LEU A 447 -3.11 -5.68 15.24
N VAL A 448 -3.33 -6.04 13.98
CA VAL A 448 -4.53 -5.63 13.23
C VAL A 448 -5.70 -6.52 13.66
N THR A 449 -6.38 -6.09 14.71
CA THR A 449 -7.48 -6.82 15.36
C THR A 449 -8.50 -5.88 15.99
N LEU A 450 -9.67 -6.41 16.40
CA LEU A 450 -10.66 -5.66 17.17
C LEU A 450 -10.05 -5.14 18.48
N HIS A 451 -10.66 -4.10 19.03
CA HIS A 451 -10.25 -3.46 20.29
C HIS A 451 -8.78 -3.01 20.32
N ASN A 452 -8.20 -2.75 19.14
CA ASN A 452 -6.80 -2.32 19.05
C ASN A 452 -6.58 -1.09 18.14
N PHE A 453 -7.64 -0.35 17.80
CA PHE A 453 -7.53 0.90 17.06
C PHE A 453 -7.01 2.02 17.96
N PRO A 454 -5.99 2.81 17.53
CA PRO A 454 -5.39 3.87 18.37
C PRO A 454 -6.42 4.91 18.81
N LYS A 455 -6.45 5.23 20.11
CA LYS A 455 -7.38 6.22 20.67
C LYS A 455 -7.19 7.60 20.07
N PHE A 456 -5.94 8.01 19.89
CA PHE A 456 -5.61 9.29 19.26
C PHE A 456 -6.24 9.44 17.87
N LEU A 457 -6.29 8.38 17.06
CA LEU A 457 -6.89 8.42 15.73
C LEU A 457 -8.42 8.39 15.75
N GLN A 458 -9.05 8.11 16.89
CA GLN A 458 -10.49 8.24 17.09
C GLN A 458 -10.92 9.63 17.61
N GLU A 459 -9.95 10.47 17.97
CA GLU A 459 -10.12 11.85 18.43
C GLU A 459 -9.05 12.75 17.80
N PHE A 460 -8.80 12.55 16.51
CA PHE A 460 -7.75 13.24 15.76
C PHE A 460 -8.23 14.63 15.34
N GLU A 461 -7.50 15.66 15.75
CA GLU A 461 -7.70 17.02 15.27
C GLU A 461 -6.95 17.22 13.95
N ARG A 462 -7.68 17.55 12.92
CA ARG A 462 -7.13 17.86 11.60
C ARG A 462 -6.47 19.24 11.59
N PRO A 463 -5.58 19.54 10.63
CA PRO A 463 -4.98 20.88 10.51
C PRO A 463 -5.99 22.01 10.31
N ASP A 464 -7.21 21.70 9.84
CA ASP A 464 -8.32 22.66 9.69
C ASP A 464 -9.13 22.85 11.00
N GLY A 465 -8.73 22.23 12.12
CA GLY A 465 -9.36 22.33 13.43
C GLY A 465 -10.56 21.42 13.64
N HIS A 466 -10.97 20.63 12.64
CA HIS A 466 -12.07 19.67 12.78
C HIS A 466 -11.60 18.38 13.44
N LEU A 467 -12.37 17.92 14.41
CA LEU A 467 -12.16 16.59 14.99
C LEU A 467 -12.62 15.50 14.04
N GLN A 468 -11.87 14.40 13.99
CA GLN A 468 -12.17 13.23 13.18
C GLN A 468 -12.02 11.95 14.00
N ASP A 469 -13.05 11.10 13.98
CA ASP A 469 -12.93 9.68 14.32
C ASP A 469 -12.54 8.91 13.05
N LEU A 470 -11.25 8.54 12.95
CA LEU A 470 -10.76 7.84 11.77
C LEU A 470 -11.30 6.41 11.68
N ALA A 471 -11.60 5.75 12.82
CA ALA A 471 -12.21 4.42 12.82
C ALA A 471 -13.66 4.46 12.30
N ALA A 472 -14.46 5.42 12.75
CA ALA A 472 -15.80 5.65 12.20
C ALA A 472 -15.75 6.04 10.72
N THR A 473 -14.74 6.84 10.34
CA THR A 473 -14.49 7.23 8.95
C THR A 473 -14.17 6.01 8.08
N ASP A 474 -13.33 5.08 8.51
CA ASP A 474 -12.98 3.86 7.77
C ASP A 474 -14.20 2.97 7.50
N ILE A 475 -15.06 2.80 8.51
CA ILE A 475 -16.33 2.09 8.37
C ILE A 475 -17.23 2.78 7.35
N LEU A 476 -17.43 4.08 7.51
CA LEU A 476 -18.29 4.88 6.64
C LEU A 476 -17.78 4.88 5.19
N ARG A 477 -16.48 5.08 4.99
CA ARG A 477 -15.84 5.11 3.66
C ARG A 477 -16.06 3.81 2.89
N SER A 478 -15.90 2.67 3.54
CA SER A 478 -16.13 1.37 2.87
C SER A 478 -17.56 1.27 2.36
N ARG A 479 -18.54 1.75 3.13
CA ARG A 479 -19.95 1.78 2.74
C ARG A 479 -20.22 2.79 1.63
N GLU A 480 -19.69 4.01 1.77
CA GLU A 480 -19.83 5.10 0.78
C GLU A 480 -19.26 4.70 -0.59
N LEU A 481 -18.16 3.96 -0.61
CA LEU A 481 -17.49 3.50 -1.84
C LEU A 481 -18.09 2.20 -2.40
N GLY A 482 -19.18 1.72 -1.82
CA GLY A 482 -19.84 0.48 -2.27
C GLY A 482 -18.95 -0.75 -2.13
N VAL A 483 -18.03 -0.76 -1.16
CA VAL A 483 -17.27 -1.97 -0.81
C VAL A 483 -18.22 -2.92 -0.07
N PRO A 484 -18.33 -4.20 -0.48
CA PRO A 484 -19.26 -5.13 0.12
C PRO A 484 -19.03 -5.35 1.61
N ARG A 485 -20.08 -5.70 2.34
CA ARG A 485 -20.00 -6.21 3.70
C ARG A 485 -19.16 -7.49 3.73
N TYR A 486 -18.64 -7.85 4.89
CA TYR A 486 -17.65 -8.91 5.06
C TYR A 486 -18.03 -10.24 4.41
N ASN A 487 -19.21 -10.76 4.68
CA ASN A 487 -19.64 -12.05 4.12
C ASN A 487 -19.80 -12.01 2.59
N GLU A 488 -20.37 -10.93 2.06
CA GLU A 488 -20.50 -10.76 0.62
C GLU A 488 -19.14 -10.58 -0.05
N PHE A 489 -18.24 -9.81 0.56
CA PHE A 489 -16.86 -9.67 0.09
C PHE A 489 -16.17 -11.04 -0.01
N ARG A 490 -16.32 -11.89 1.02
CA ARG A 490 -15.78 -13.26 0.99
C ARG A 490 -16.34 -14.10 -0.14
N ARG A 491 -17.67 -14.08 -0.36
CA ARG A 491 -18.32 -14.81 -1.47
C ARG A 491 -17.76 -14.38 -2.82
N LEU A 492 -17.65 -13.07 -3.03
CA LEU A 492 -17.14 -12.49 -4.28
C LEU A 492 -15.68 -12.84 -4.53
N LEU A 493 -14.88 -13.02 -3.48
CA LEU A 493 -13.48 -13.43 -3.54
C LEU A 493 -13.27 -14.95 -3.35
N ARG A 494 -14.31 -15.75 -3.52
CA ARG A 494 -14.26 -17.23 -3.48
C ARG A 494 -13.93 -17.83 -2.12
N LEU A 495 -14.14 -17.08 -1.05
CA LEU A 495 -14.03 -17.55 0.32
C LEU A 495 -15.40 -18.03 0.85
N LYS A 496 -15.39 -18.97 1.79
CA LYS A 496 -16.60 -19.36 2.51
C LYS A 496 -17.04 -18.23 3.44
N PRO A 497 -18.28 -17.74 3.37
CA PRO A 497 -18.79 -16.77 4.35
C PRO A 497 -18.89 -17.41 5.75
N ALA A 498 -18.80 -16.61 6.79
CA ALA A 498 -19.06 -17.07 8.16
C ALA A 498 -20.56 -17.31 8.34
N ALA A 499 -20.96 -18.49 8.84
CA ALA A 499 -22.36 -18.84 9.06
C ALA A 499 -22.90 -18.31 10.39
N SER A 500 -22.02 -17.99 11.34
CA SER A 500 -22.37 -17.41 12.64
C SER A 500 -21.26 -16.50 13.14
N PHE A 501 -21.51 -15.76 14.20
CA PHE A 501 -20.50 -14.87 14.83
C PHE A 501 -19.39 -15.68 15.49
N GLU A 502 -19.66 -16.87 15.98
CA GLU A 502 -18.69 -17.82 16.54
C GLU A 502 -17.81 -18.46 15.45
N GLU A 503 -18.30 -18.54 14.21
CA GLU A 503 -17.48 -18.97 13.05
C GLU A 503 -16.61 -17.78 12.54
N LEU A 504 -17.03 -16.55 12.74
CA LEU A 504 -16.27 -15.36 12.38
C LEU A 504 -15.02 -15.20 13.26
N THR A 505 -15.16 -15.40 14.57
CA THR A 505 -14.06 -15.21 15.54
C THR A 505 -14.02 -16.32 16.60
N ASP A 506 -12.81 -16.71 17.02
CA ASP A 506 -12.61 -17.67 18.11
C ASP A 506 -12.83 -17.03 19.50
N ASN A 507 -12.93 -15.70 19.59
CA ASN A 507 -13.17 -14.98 20.84
C ASN A 507 -14.69 -14.84 21.08
N ARG A 508 -15.19 -15.52 22.12
CA ARG A 508 -16.63 -15.52 22.44
C ARG A 508 -17.17 -14.14 22.80
N ASP A 509 -16.39 -13.35 23.53
CA ASP A 509 -16.82 -12.01 23.92
C ASP A 509 -16.94 -11.10 22.70
N TRP A 510 -16.02 -11.21 21.76
CA TRP A 510 -16.09 -10.50 20.50
C TRP A 510 -17.29 -10.95 19.65
N ALA A 511 -17.56 -12.26 19.58
CA ALA A 511 -18.72 -12.79 18.86
C ALA A 511 -20.03 -12.17 19.41
N GLU A 512 -20.21 -12.14 20.73
CA GLU A 512 -21.37 -11.53 21.39
C GLU A 512 -21.45 -10.01 21.18
N GLN A 513 -20.33 -9.31 21.24
CA GLN A 513 -20.27 -7.87 21.01
C GLN A 513 -20.64 -7.52 19.56
N ILE A 514 -20.06 -8.23 18.57
CA ILE A 514 -20.39 -8.04 17.15
C ILE A 514 -21.87 -8.32 16.92
N LYS A 515 -22.39 -9.44 17.45
CA LYS A 515 -23.80 -9.82 17.34
C LYS A 515 -24.72 -8.73 17.89
N ARG A 516 -24.40 -8.17 19.04
CA ARG A 516 -25.16 -7.06 19.65
C ARG A 516 -25.14 -5.82 18.77
N VAL A 517 -23.96 -5.38 18.32
CA VAL A 517 -23.80 -4.15 17.52
C VAL A 517 -24.51 -4.27 16.16
N TYR A 518 -24.48 -5.44 15.53
CA TYR A 518 -25.11 -5.68 14.24
C TYR A 518 -26.54 -6.24 14.34
N GLY A 519 -27.14 -6.25 15.53
CA GLY A 519 -28.53 -6.67 15.73
C GLY A 519 -28.80 -8.13 15.37
N GLY A 520 -27.81 -8.99 15.52
CA GLY A 520 -27.90 -10.43 15.20
C GLY A 520 -27.80 -10.78 13.71
N ASP A 521 -27.57 -9.80 12.83
CA ASP A 521 -27.46 -10.01 11.38
C ASP A 521 -26.00 -10.02 10.94
N ILE A 522 -25.44 -11.20 10.72
CA ILE A 522 -24.05 -11.40 10.31
C ILE A 522 -23.76 -10.85 8.90
N GLU A 523 -24.78 -10.74 8.04
CA GLU A 523 -24.62 -10.21 6.69
C GLU A 523 -24.38 -8.68 6.69
N LYS A 524 -24.70 -8.00 7.78
CA LYS A 524 -24.43 -6.56 7.96
C LYS A 524 -23.04 -6.24 8.47
N VAL A 525 -22.26 -7.23 8.91
CA VAL A 525 -20.92 -7.01 9.45
C VAL A 525 -20.05 -6.27 8.43
N ASP A 526 -19.52 -5.11 8.80
CA ASP A 526 -18.64 -4.33 7.95
C ASP A 526 -17.36 -5.08 7.58
N LEU A 527 -16.82 -4.81 6.39
CA LEU A 527 -15.59 -5.44 5.95
C LEU A 527 -14.48 -5.27 7.00
N THR A 528 -14.22 -4.05 7.45
CA THR A 528 -13.18 -3.74 8.44
C THR A 528 -13.34 -4.54 9.72
N VAL A 529 -14.58 -4.63 10.26
CA VAL A 529 -14.86 -5.40 11.49
C VAL A 529 -14.59 -6.90 11.26
N GLY A 530 -15.04 -7.44 10.13
CA GLY A 530 -14.79 -8.84 9.79
C GLY A 530 -13.29 -9.15 9.61
N LEU A 531 -12.55 -8.26 8.94
CA LEU A 531 -11.10 -8.40 8.77
C LEU A 531 -10.33 -8.39 10.10
N TYR A 532 -10.81 -7.60 11.07
CA TYR A 532 -10.16 -7.50 12.38
C TYR A 532 -10.61 -8.58 13.38
N ALA A 533 -11.76 -9.20 13.12
CA ALA A 533 -12.32 -10.24 13.98
C ALA A 533 -11.90 -11.65 13.63
N GLU A 534 -11.62 -11.92 12.34
CA GLU A 534 -11.37 -13.28 11.87
C GLU A 534 -10.06 -13.85 12.39
N LYS A 535 -10.02 -15.18 12.53
CA LYS A 535 -8.82 -15.90 12.90
C LYS A 535 -7.73 -15.73 11.86
N LEU A 536 -6.54 -15.35 12.33
CA LEU A 536 -5.39 -15.15 11.47
C LEU A 536 -4.70 -16.49 11.14
N PRO A 537 -4.22 -16.68 9.90
CA PRO A 537 -3.27 -17.75 9.59
C PRO A 537 -2.00 -17.61 10.42
N ALA A 538 -1.31 -18.72 10.67
CA ALA A 538 -0.07 -18.72 11.43
C ALA A 538 0.98 -17.79 10.80
N GLY A 539 1.54 -16.87 11.58
CA GLY A 539 2.54 -15.88 11.15
C GLY A 539 1.95 -14.67 10.41
N PHE A 540 0.65 -14.51 10.35
CA PHE A 540 0.01 -13.33 9.78
C PHE A 540 -0.25 -12.27 10.84
N ALA A 541 0.02 -11.01 10.50
CA ALA A 541 -0.33 -9.85 11.32
C ALA A 541 -1.68 -9.22 10.90
N PHE A 542 -2.33 -9.76 9.85
CA PHE A 542 -3.64 -9.33 9.36
C PHE A 542 -4.40 -10.47 8.66
N SER A 543 -5.62 -10.21 8.22
CA SER A 543 -6.62 -11.19 7.81
C SER A 543 -6.31 -11.96 6.51
N ASP A 544 -6.73 -13.26 6.43
CA ASP A 544 -6.69 -14.06 5.19
C ASP A 544 -7.66 -13.51 4.13
N THR A 545 -8.78 -12.91 4.56
CA THR A 545 -9.73 -12.27 3.62
C THR A 545 -9.06 -11.08 2.91
N ALA A 546 -8.32 -10.22 3.63
CA ALA A 546 -7.53 -9.16 3.03
C ALA A 546 -6.42 -9.72 2.12
N PHE A 547 -5.82 -10.84 2.50
CA PHE A 547 -4.78 -11.50 1.71
C PHE A 547 -5.25 -11.91 0.31
N ARG A 548 -6.56 -12.16 0.07
CA ARG A 548 -7.10 -12.42 -1.27
C ARG A 548 -6.87 -11.26 -2.23
N ILE A 549 -7.02 -10.02 -1.74
CA ILE A 549 -6.72 -8.83 -2.54
C ILE A 549 -5.20 -8.71 -2.78
N PHE A 550 -4.36 -9.06 -1.79
CA PHE A 550 -2.91 -9.11 -1.99
C PHE A 550 -2.50 -10.10 -3.07
N ILE A 551 -3.04 -11.33 -3.05
CA ILE A 551 -2.80 -12.34 -4.10
C ILE A 551 -3.18 -11.79 -5.48
N LEU A 552 -4.33 -11.12 -5.57
CA LEU A 552 -4.86 -10.58 -6.82
C LEU A 552 -4.04 -9.39 -7.33
N MET A 553 -3.81 -8.40 -6.46
CA MET A 553 -3.35 -7.07 -6.87
C MET A 553 -1.84 -6.85 -6.72
N ALA A 554 -1.19 -7.36 -5.65
CA ALA A 554 0.21 -7.02 -5.36
C ALA A 554 1.16 -7.38 -6.51
N SER A 555 1.09 -8.61 -7.01
CA SER A 555 1.92 -9.02 -8.15
C SER A 555 1.42 -8.45 -9.48
N ARG A 556 0.12 -8.12 -9.63
CA ARG A 556 -0.39 -7.43 -10.82
C ARG A 556 0.24 -6.05 -11.00
N ARG A 557 0.49 -5.33 -9.92
CA ARG A 557 1.15 -4.02 -9.94
C ARG A 557 2.52 -4.07 -10.59
N LEU A 558 3.29 -5.12 -10.31
CA LEU A 558 4.58 -5.35 -10.96
C LEU A 558 4.42 -5.84 -12.40
N ASN A 559 3.54 -6.84 -12.63
CA ASN A 559 3.34 -7.42 -13.96
C ASN A 559 2.79 -6.44 -15.00
N SER A 560 1.97 -5.47 -14.57
CA SER A 560 1.36 -4.52 -15.50
C SER A 560 2.22 -3.28 -15.78
N ASP A 561 3.30 -3.09 -15.04
CA ASP A 561 4.20 -1.95 -15.18
C ASP A 561 5.39 -2.33 -16.07
N ARG A 562 5.50 -1.67 -17.25
CA ARG A 562 6.59 -1.95 -18.18
C ARG A 562 7.99 -1.72 -17.59
N PHE A 563 8.13 -0.80 -16.63
CA PHE A 563 9.41 -0.53 -15.99
C PHE A 563 9.84 -1.64 -15.03
N PHE A 564 8.93 -2.44 -14.51
CA PHE A 564 9.28 -3.66 -13.77
C PHE A 564 9.34 -4.91 -14.65
N THR A 565 8.80 -4.85 -15.87
CA THR A 565 8.76 -5.97 -16.81
C THR A 565 9.70 -5.74 -18.00
N GLU A 566 9.20 -5.53 -19.20
CA GLU A 566 9.98 -5.45 -20.45
C GLU A 566 11.09 -4.39 -20.44
N TYR A 567 10.94 -3.33 -19.66
CA TYR A 567 11.91 -2.24 -19.52
C TYR A 567 12.85 -2.38 -18.32
N TYR A 568 12.75 -3.48 -17.56
CA TYR A 568 13.70 -3.80 -16.48
C TYR A 568 14.98 -4.36 -17.09
N THR A 569 15.73 -3.51 -17.79
CA THR A 569 16.89 -3.86 -18.60
C THR A 569 18.07 -2.92 -18.34
N PRO A 570 19.31 -3.34 -18.69
CA PRO A 570 20.49 -2.48 -18.56
C PRO A 570 20.44 -1.19 -19.41
N GLU A 571 19.66 -1.17 -20.49
CA GLU A 571 19.50 0.01 -21.36
C GLU A 571 18.65 1.08 -20.67
N VAL A 572 17.68 0.68 -19.82
CA VAL A 572 16.77 1.58 -19.10
C VAL A 572 17.29 1.90 -17.71
N TYR A 573 17.75 0.92 -16.95
CA TYR A 573 18.20 1.09 -15.55
C TYR A 573 19.71 1.33 -15.42
N SER A 574 20.50 1.09 -16.46
CA SER A 574 21.94 0.85 -16.44
C SER A 574 22.35 -0.44 -15.70
N LYS A 575 23.55 -0.94 -16.00
CA LYS A 575 24.10 -2.10 -15.28
C LYS A 575 24.36 -1.79 -13.80
N ALA A 576 24.82 -0.58 -13.50
CA ALA A 576 25.10 -0.14 -12.14
C ALA A 576 23.79 0.00 -11.33
N GLY A 577 22.73 0.53 -11.95
CA GLY A 577 21.42 0.66 -11.32
C GLY A 577 20.76 -0.69 -11.00
N LEU A 578 20.78 -1.66 -11.94
CA LEU A 578 20.25 -3.01 -11.66
C LEU A 578 21.05 -3.70 -10.54
N ARG A 579 22.38 -3.57 -10.54
CA ARG A 579 23.22 -4.10 -9.46
C ARG A 579 22.87 -3.45 -8.12
N TRP A 580 22.63 -2.13 -8.09
CA TRP A 580 22.21 -1.43 -6.88
C TRP A 580 20.93 -2.03 -6.31
N ILE A 581 19.93 -2.30 -7.14
CA ILE A 581 18.68 -2.92 -6.71
C ILE A 581 18.94 -4.34 -6.16
N ASP A 582 19.75 -5.15 -6.86
CA ASP A 582 20.01 -6.54 -6.47
C ASP A 582 20.74 -6.64 -5.12
N GLU A 583 21.75 -5.80 -4.91
CA GLU A 583 22.64 -5.85 -3.74
C GLU A 583 22.08 -5.17 -2.49
N ASN A 584 21.00 -4.37 -2.60
CA ASN A 584 20.48 -3.60 -1.49
C ASN A 584 19.19 -4.17 -0.89
N THR A 585 19.06 -4.02 0.42
CA THR A 585 17.93 -4.39 1.28
C THR A 585 17.57 -3.18 2.15
N MET A 586 16.45 -3.23 2.88
CA MET A 586 16.14 -2.21 3.89
C MET A 586 17.28 -2.05 4.91
N GLY A 587 17.87 -3.17 5.33
CA GLY A 587 19.01 -3.16 6.27
C GLY A 587 20.23 -2.44 5.70
N THR A 588 20.58 -2.66 4.43
CA THR A 588 21.74 -1.96 3.82
C THR A 588 21.48 -0.48 3.60
N VAL A 589 20.23 -0.09 3.27
CA VAL A 589 19.82 1.32 3.16
C VAL A 589 19.95 2.01 4.53
N LEU A 590 19.42 1.40 5.59
CA LEU A 590 19.56 1.92 6.96
C LEU A 590 21.02 2.10 7.35
N LEU A 591 21.86 1.11 7.15
CA LEU A 591 23.29 1.15 7.54
C LEU A 591 24.13 2.10 6.68
N ARG A 592 23.74 2.38 5.43
CA ARG A 592 24.39 3.37 4.55
C ARG A 592 24.25 4.77 5.11
N HIS A 593 23.05 5.12 5.55
CA HIS A 593 22.72 6.45 6.01
C HIS A 593 22.89 6.63 7.53
N HIS A 594 22.80 5.55 8.29
CA HIS A 594 22.86 5.52 9.75
C HIS A 594 23.71 4.36 10.26
N PRO A 595 25.06 4.44 10.14
CA PRO A 595 25.98 3.36 10.54
C PRO A 595 25.95 3.04 12.04
N ASP A 596 25.43 3.95 12.86
CA ASP A 596 25.24 3.78 14.33
C ASP A 596 24.24 2.66 14.64
N LEU A 597 23.37 2.29 13.69
CA LEU A 597 22.43 1.16 13.83
C LEU A 597 23.08 -0.22 13.68
N ARG A 598 24.40 -0.30 13.46
CA ARG A 598 25.10 -1.57 13.18
C ARG A 598 24.93 -2.61 14.29
N ALA A 599 24.99 -2.20 15.55
CA ALA A 599 24.80 -3.11 16.69
C ALA A 599 23.36 -3.63 16.76
N ALA A 600 22.38 -2.74 16.59
CA ALA A 600 20.96 -3.08 16.62
C ALA A 600 20.55 -4.02 15.47
N LEU A 601 21.17 -3.90 14.30
CA LEU A 601 20.91 -4.72 13.12
C LEU A 601 21.81 -5.96 13.00
N ALA A 602 22.74 -6.20 13.95
CA ALA A 602 23.65 -7.34 13.89
C ALA A 602 22.88 -8.67 13.93
N GLY A 603 23.02 -9.49 12.88
CA GLY A 603 22.32 -10.78 12.76
C GLY A 603 20.82 -10.70 12.43
N VAL A 604 20.23 -9.51 12.34
CA VAL A 604 18.84 -9.31 11.96
C VAL A 604 18.71 -9.55 10.45
N LYS A 605 17.94 -10.59 10.07
CA LYS A 605 17.81 -11.00 8.66
C LYS A 605 16.82 -10.15 7.86
N ASN A 606 15.87 -9.52 8.53
CA ASN A 606 14.85 -8.68 7.94
C ASN A 606 14.66 -7.45 8.83
N ALA A 607 14.88 -6.27 8.28
CA ALA A 607 14.82 -5.02 9.04
C ALA A 607 13.44 -4.69 9.63
N PHE A 608 12.38 -5.35 9.18
CA PHE A 608 11.03 -5.23 9.75
C PHE A 608 10.75 -6.22 10.90
N SER A 609 11.67 -7.13 11.20
CA SER A 609 11.64 -7.94 12.43
C SER A 609 12.18 -7.14 13.61
N PRO A 610 11.90 -7.53 14.88
CA PRO A 610 12.43 -6.83 16.05
C PRO A 610 13.96 -6.76 16.03
N TRP A 611 14.52 -5.59 16.36
CA TRP A 611 15.97 -5.37 16.42
C TRP A 611 16.54 -5.73 17.79
N ASN A 612 17.86 -5.89 17.85
CA ASN A 612 18.55 -6.09 19.12
C ASN A 612 18.48 -4.82 19.98
N VAL A 613 18.20 -5.02 21.26
CA VAL A 613 18.18 -3.93 22.25
C VAL A 613 19.60 -3.78 22.83
N ALA A 614 20.13 -2.56 22.83
CA ALA A 614 21.46 -2.28 23.35
C ALA A 614 21.58 -2.69 24.83
N GLY A 615 22.69 -3.32 25.19
CA GLY A 615 22.95 -3.78 26.58
C GLY A 615 22.19 -5.03 27.02
N ARG A 616 21.42 -5.70 26.12
CA ARG A 616 20.86 -7.03 26.37
C ARG A 616 21.63 -8.06 25.52
N GLU A 617 22.43 -8.92 26.17
CA GLU A 617 23.07 -10.07 25.52
C GLU A 617 22.09 -11.24 25.35
#